data_348b4c7503d62c3f825a8ef4890cd7b5
#
_entry.id   348b4c7503d62c3f825a8ef4890cd7b5
#
_cell.length_a   1.000
_cell.length_b   1.000
_cell.length_c   1.000
_cell.angle_alpha   90.00
_cell.angle_beta   90.00
_cell.angle_gamma   90.00
#
_symmetry.space_group_name_H-M   'P 1'
#
loop_
_entity.id
_entity.type
_entity.pdbx_description
1 polymer ?
#
loop_
_entity_poly.entity_id
_entity_poly.type
_entity_poly.pdbx_seq_one_letter_code
_entity_poly.pdbx_strand_id
1 'polypeptide(L)'
;MKKHKLLSISAVIMMLSVYGCSLDEFNPSGISTEQEWSTPAGYEKKVNDCYFDLVRIVYGQAEDTYLMVAEGGTDIWQDTNPDGTNGNWSKLLRYEDYGASNGMLNEGYAGFYGILSACNAAVHYADKVEGLSETRINELVSEARFIRAHALYNIVEQWGGKYLPLEPMNSPISVLPCSSVNDFYKVILEDLEFAMKNLPITQEVKGHVTRAAAYHLYAKACLTFSTYTDGLGNTTALTDSESKTYLEKAKAAADYLIQNAASLGVKLYDDVEAVFDENNNKNNEEALFIVCHSTITAYNPRGNYFNRVWKHSEAYNNNTSGIYLSGMTPSYATNINGYEVPKLAKGNCYMEPSKYMLDLYGEKDGRYKAFFKDTYYVNNATNSTKNG
;
A
#
# COMPACT_ATOMS: atom_id res chain seq x y z
N MET A 1 -76.42 -15.64 15.04
CA MET A 1 -75.40 -16.69 14.72
C MET A 1 -74.46 -16.37 13.55
N LYS A 2 -74.85 -15.67 12.49
CA LYS A 2 -73.92 -15.36 11.37
C LYS A 2 -72.82 -14.32 11.69
N LYS A 3 -73.12 -13.32 12.54
CA LYS A 3 -72.10 -12.27 12.89
C LYS A 3 -70.98 -12.80 13.73
N HIS A 4 -71.14 -13.72 14.63
CA HIS A 4 -70.12 -14.33 15.47
C HIS A 4 -69.18 -15.26 14.68
N LYS A 5 -69.66 -15.92 13.62
CA LYS A 5 -68.81 -16.76 12.76
C LYS A 5 -67.86 -15.91 11.88
N LEU A 6 -68.29 -14.74 11.43
CA LEU A 6 -67.44 -13.83 10.67
C LEU A 6 -66.32 -13.22 11.54
N LEU A 7 -66.63 -12.84 12.80
CA LEU A 7 -65.63 -12.33 13.73
C LEU A 7 -64.55 -13.39 14.06
N SER A 8 -64.98 -14.65 14.24
CA SER A 8 -64.03 -15.75 14.53
C SER A 8 -63.11 -16.08 13.34
N ILE A 9 -63.62 -15.97 12.09
CA ILE A 9 -62.80 -16.18 10.90
C ILE A 9 -61.82 -15.02 10.70
N SER A 10 -62.21 -13.77 10.93
CA SER A 10 -61.32 -12.62 10.87
C SER A 10 -60.22 -12.68 11.93
N ALA A 11 -60.51 -13.16 13.13
CA ALA A 11 -59.51 -13.33 14.21
C ALA A 11 -58.49 -14.43 13.87
N VAL A 12 -58.90 -15.53 13.26
CA VAL A 12 -57.99 -16.62 12.80
C VAL A 12 -57.13 -16.15 11.65
N ILE A 13 -57.64 -15.39 10.70
CA ILE A 13 -56.84 -14.82 9.60
C ILE A 13 -55.85 -13.82 10.14
N MET A 14 -56.20 -13.01 11.15
CA MET A 14 -55.31 -12.04 11.76
C MET A 14 -54.22 -12.72 12.61
N MET A 15 -54.47 -13.87 13.20
CA MET A 15 -53.46 -14.65 13.90
C MET A 15 -52.49 -15.38 12.96
N LEU A 16 -52.90 -15.72 11.77
CA LEU A 16 -52.04 -16.35 10.75
C LEU A 16 -51.10 -15.34 10.07
N SER A 17 -51.41 -14.05 10.10
CA SER A 17 -50.58 -13.01 9.55
C SER A 17 -49.45 -12.55 10.51
N VAL A 18 -49.40 -13.05 11.74
CA VAL A 18 -48.34 -12.72 12.74
C VAL A 18 -47.19 -13.73 12.74
N TYR A 19 -47.33 -14.85 12.07
CA TYR A 19 -46.18 -15.68 11.71
C TYR A 19 -45.49 -15.03 10.49
N GLY A 20 -44.82 -13.91 10.74
CA GLY A 20 -43.87 -13.38 9.79
C GLY A 20 -42.84 -14.46 9.52
N CYS A 21 -42.79 -14.90 8.27
CA CYS A 21 -41.64 -15.66 7.80
C CYS A 21 -40.40 -14.86 8.21
N SER A 22 -39.51 -15.45 8.98
CA SER A 22 -38.14 -15.00 8.97
C SER A 22 -37.69 -15.13 7.52
N LEU A 23 -37.52 -14.00 6.87
CA LEU A 23 -36.86 -13.96 5.59
C LEU A 23 -35.37 -14.20 5.90
N ASP A 24 -35.03 -15.46 6.17
CA ASP A 24 -33.67 -15.89 6.02
C ASP A 24 -33.38 -15.75 4.53
N GLU A 25 -32.59 -14.79 4.17
CA GLU A 25 -32.10 -14.60 2.80
C GLU A 25 -31.35 -15.86 2.40
N PHE A 26 -32.05 -16.82 1.83
CA PHE A 26 -31.44 -17.96 1.18
C PHE A 26 -31.06 -17.55 -0.23
N ASN A 27 -29.79 -17.29 -0.46
CA ASN A 27 -29.23 -17.12 -1.81
C ASN A 27 -28.88 -18.50 -2.38
N PRO A 28 -29.74 -19.09 -3.24
CA PRO A 28 -29.47 -20.42 -3.80
C PRO A 28 -28.31 -20.44 -4.78
N SER A 29 -27.76 -19.26 -5.15
CA SER A 29 -26.71 -19.09 -6.15
C SER A 29 -25.38 -18.67 -5.55
N GLY A 30 -25.28 -18.47 -4.24
CA GLY A 30 -24.05 -17.99 -3.60
C GLY A 30 -23.95 -18.33 -2.12
N ILE A 31 -22.74 -18.40 -1.64
CA ILE A 31 -22.44 -18.52 -0.22
C ILE A 31 -22.70 -17.15 0.44
N SER A 32 -23.38 -17.10 1.59
CA SER A 32 -23.51 -15.84 2.32
C SER A 32 -22.15 -15.35 2.80
N THR A 33 -22.02 -14.03 3.00
CA THR A 33 -20.78 -13.44 3.52
C THR A 33 -20.36 -14.11 4.83
N GLU A 34 -21.29 -14.39 5.73
CA GLU A 34 -20.99 -15.06 6.99
C GLU A 34 -20.51 -16.49 6.79
N GLN A 35 -21.10 -17.24 5.86
CA GLN A 35 -20.66 -18.59 5.52
C GLN A 35 -19.26 -18.59 4.89
N GLU A 36 -18.94 -17.61 4.05
CA GLU A 36 -17.60 -17.47 3.48
C GLU A 36 -16.56 -17.21 4.56
N TRP A 37 -16.83 -16.31 5.50
CA TRP A 37 -15.93 -15.96 6.59
C TRP A 37 -15.75 -17.09 7.61
N SER A 38 -16.72 -17.98 7.79
CA SER A 38 -16.66 -19.06 8.80
C SER A 38 -15.80 -20.25 8.38
N THR A 39 -15.43 -20.37 7.11
CA THR A 39 -14.60 -21.49 6.61
C THR A 39 -13.13 -21.12 6.56
N PRO A 40 -12.20 -22.08 6.77
CA PRO A 40 -10.75 -21.83 6.66
C PRO A 40 -10.34 -21.18 5.33
N ALA A 41 -10.74 -21.80 4.22
CA ALA A 41 -10.38 -21.32 2.88
C ALA A 41 -11.01 -19.95 2.56
N GLY A 42 -12.24 -19.72 2.99
CA GLY A 42 -12.90 -18.44 2.81
C GLY A 42 -12.24 -17.34 3.61
N TYR A 43 -11.88 -17.62 4.86
CA TYR A 43 -11.18 -16.65 5.70
C TYR A 43 -9.78 -16.31 5.19
N GLU A 44 -8.97 -17.31 4.79
CA GLU A 44 -7.66 -17.08 4.18
C GLU A 44 -7.75 -16.25 2.90
N LYS A 45 -8.75 -16.53 2.07
CA LYS A 45 -9.02 -15.71 0.87
C LYS A 45 -9.32 -14.27 1.23
N LYS A 46 -10.09 -14.02 2.30
CA LYS A 46 -10.44 -12.67 2.74
C LYS A 46 -9.25 -11.91 3.33
N VAL A 47 -8.34 -12.58 4.03
CA VAL A 47 -7.07 -11.97 4.44
C VAL A 47 -6.22 -11.61 3.23
N ASN A 48 -6.22 -12.46 2.18
CA ASN A 48 -5.56 -12.14 0.92
C ASN A 48 -6.17 -10.92 0.20
N ASP A 49 -7.48 -10.65 0.38
CA ASP A 49 -8.10 -9.44 -0.18
C ASP A 49 -7.45 -8.15 0.39
N CYS A 50 -6.93 -8.16 1.63
CA CYS A 50 -6.19 -7.04 2.21
C CYS A 50 -4.93 -6.72 1.38
N TYR A 51 -4.19 -7.73 0.95
CA TYR A 51 -3.03 -7.57 0.06
C TYR A 51 -3.43 -7.14 -1.34
N PHE A 52 -4.51 -7.70 -1.85
CA PHE A 52 -5.02 -7.35 -3.17
C PHE A 52 -5.39 -5.87 -3.26
N ASP A 53 -6.07 -5.35 -2.25
CA ASP A 53 -6.43 -3.93 -2.20
C ASP A 53 -5.20 -3.03 -2.06
N LEU A 54 -4.17 -3.45 -1.32
CA LEU A 54 -2.90 -2.74 -1.24
C LEU A 54 -2.24 -2.62 -2.62
N VAL A 55 -2.17 -3.74 -3.36
CA VAL A 55 -1.63 -3.76 -4.72
C VAL A 55 -2.50 -2.96 -5.68
N ARG A 56 -3.80 -3.19 -5.67
CA ARG A 56 -4.74 -2.63 -6.63
C ARG A 56 -4.93 -1.13 -6.49
N ILE A 57 -4.98 -0.64 -5.26
CA ILE A 57 -5.41 0.73 -4.96
C ILE A 57 -4.21 1.65 -4.74
N VAL A 58 -3.21 1.21 -3.97
CA VAL A 58 -2.11 2.09 -3.55
C VAL A 58 -0.88 1.95 -4.42
N TYR A 59 -0.43 0.72 -4.66
CA TYR A 59 0.83 0.45 -5.37
C TYR A 59 0.65 -0.05 -6.80
N GLY A 60 -0.58 -0.13 -7.31
CA GLY A 60 -0.87 -0.71 -8.62
C GLY A 60 -1.23 0.33 -9.65
N GLN A 61 -2.47 0.69 -9.65
CA GLN A 61 -3.04 1.36 -10.79
C GLN A 61 -3.65 2.70 -10.48
N ALA A 62 -3.93 3.00 -9.27
CA ALA A 62 -4.41 4.35 -8.94
C ALA A 62 -3.31 5.38 -9.23
N GLU A 63 -2.55 4.99 -10.23
CA GLU A 63 -1.90 5.86 -11.13
C GLU A 63 -1.01 6.84 -10.42
N ASP A 64 0.03 6.33 -9.77
CA ASP A 64 0.99 7.30 -9.38
C ASP A 64 0.59 8.16 -8.17
N THR A 65 -0.69 8.06 -7.77
CA THR A 65 -1.28 8.90 -6.73
C THR A 65 -0.49 8.82 -5.42
N TYR A 66 -0.18 7.61 -4.97
CA TYR A 66 0.60 7.45 -3.75
C TYR A 66 2.00 8.06 -3.87
N LEU A 67 2.70 7.76 -4.96
CA LEU A 67 4.04 8.30 -5.20
C LEU A 67 4.02 9.83 -5.31
N MET A 68 3.06 10.39 -6.03
CA MET A 68 2.93 11.83 -6.19
C MET A 68 2.61 12.54 -4.88
N VAL A 69 1.78 11.94 -4.03
CA VAL A 69 1.46 12.52 -2.72
C VAL A 69 2.62 12.38 -1.74
N ALA A 70 3.36 11.27 -1.80
CA ALA A 70 4.49 11.02 -0.91
C ALA A 70 5.78 11.77 -1.30
N GLU A 71 6.06 11.89 -2.60
CA GLU A 71 7.33 12.40 -3.12
C GLU A 71 7.19 13.74 -3.82
N GLY A 72 5.98 14.07 -4.30
CA GLY A 72 5.73 15.31 -5.03
C GLY A 72 5.93 16.54 -4.15
N GLY A 73 6.62 17.54 -4.68
CA GLY A 73 6.92 18.79 -3.98
C GLY A 73 8.10 18.72 -3.01
N THR A 74 8.82 17.60 -2.96
CA THR A 74 10.09 17.53 -2.20
C THR A 74 11.22 18.23 -2.95
N ASP A 75 12.31 18.53 -2.26
CA ASP A 75 13.50 19.16 -2.85
C ASP A 75 14.32 18.20 -3.74
N ILE A 76 14.05 16.91 -3.64
CA ILE A 76 14.76 15.87 -4.41
C ILE A 76 14.07 15.55 -5.74
N TRP A 77 12.79 15.93 -5.95
CA TRP A 77 12.06 15.71 -7.17
C TRP A 77 11.52 17.00 -7.75
N GLN A 78 11.55 17.13 -9.07
CA GLN A 78 11.02 18.29 -9.78
C GLN A 78 10.08 17.87 -10.92
N ASP A 79 9.20 18.81 -11.30
CA ASP A 79 8.27 18.66 -12.42
C ASP A 79 9.04 18.66 -13.75
N THR A 80 8.80 17.65 -14.58
CA THR A 80 9.37 17.59 -15.94
C THR A 80 8.71 18.56 -16.91
N ASN A 81 7.60 19.18 -16.53
CA ASN A 81 6.88 20.16 -17.32
C ASN A 81 6.62 21.45 -16.53
N PRO A 82 7.64 22.29 -16.37
CA PRO A 82 7.54 23.51 -15.57
C PRO A 82 6.52 24.54 -16.12
N ASP A 83 6.15 24.45 -17.38
CA ASP A 83 5.15 25.35 -18.01
C ASP A 83 3.70 25.00 -17.65
N GLY A 84 3.48 23.96 -16.89
CA GLY A 84 2.32 23.79 -16.06
C GLY A 84 1.00 23.42 -16.70
N THR A 85 0.98 22.79 -17.86
CA THR A 85 -0.28 22.39 -18.51
C THR A 85 -0.78 20.99 -18.17
N ASN A 86 -0.03 20.23 -17.39
CA ASN A 86 -0.23 18.79 -17.22
C ASN A 86 -0.91 18.40 -15.91
N GLY A 87 -2.19 18.65 -15.79
CA GLY A 87 -3.03 17.94 -14.84
C GLY A 87 -2.72 18.08 -13.33
N ASN A 88 -3.36 17.23 -12.55
CA ASN A 88 -3.34 17.31 -11.08
C ASN A 88 -1.98 17.00 -10.46
N TRP A 89 -1.19 16.14 -11.07
CA TRP A 89 0.13 15.75 -10.54
C TRP A 89 1.14 16.91 -10.60
N SER A 90 1.17 17.66 -11.70
CA SER A 90 2.05 18.83 -11.87
C SER A 90 1.72 19.92 -10.85
N LYS A 91 0.44 20.08 -10.50
CA LYS A 91 0.00 20.99 -9.44
C LYS A 91 0.53 20.58 -8.07
N LEU A 92 0.53 19.26 -7.76
CA LEU A 92 1.09 18.77 -6.50
C LEU A 92 2.60 19.03 -6.41
N LEU A 93 3.34 18.77 -7.50
CA LEU A 93 4.79 19.05 -7.56
C LEU A 93 5.13 20.52 -7.30
N ARG A 94 4.21 21.45 -7.60
CA ARG A 94 4.39 22.88 -7.43
C ARG A 94 3.67 23.49 -6.25
N TYR A 95 3.12 22.68 -5.35
CA TYR A 95 2.29 23.13 -4.23
C TYR A 95 1.04 23.92 -4.64
N GLU A 96 0.50 23.60 -5.82
CA GLU A 96 -0.75 24.16 -6.31
C GLU A 96 -1.91 23.20 -6.06
N ASP A 97 -3.09 23.72 -5.73
CA ASP A 97 -4.33 22.94 -5.59
C ASP A 97 -4.24 21.73 -4.63
N TYR A 98 -3.74 21.96 -3.43
CA TYR A 98 -3.74 20.96 -2.33
C TYR A 98 -5.11 20.86 -1.64
N GLY A 99 -6.18 20.97 -2.39
CA GLY A 99 -7.54 20.90 -1.88
C GLY A 99 -8.27 19.60 -2.20
N ALA A 100 -9.45 19.45 -1.64
CA ALA A 100 -10.35 18.33 -1.88
C ALA A 100 -10.80 18.18 -3.35
N SER A 101 -10.57 19.18 -4.18
CA SER A 101 -10.80 19.14 -5.63
C SER A 101 -9.71 18.42 -6.41
N ASN A 102 -8.53 18.20 -5.82
CA ASN A 102 -7.45 17.48 -6.49
C ASN A 102 -7.75 15.98 -6.51
N GLY A 103 -7.94 15.42 -7.71
CA GLY A 103 -8.31 14.02 -7.89
C GLY A 103 -7.30 13.05 -7.31
N MET A 104 -6.00 13.36 -7.39
CA MET A 104 -4.95 12.48 -6.87
C MET A 104 -4.99 12.37 -5.34
N LEU A 105 -5.20 13.49 -4.64
CA LEU A 105 -5.36 13.47 -3.19
C LEU A 105 -6.58 12.65 -2.77
N ASN A 106 -7.69 12.80 -3.49
CA ASN A 106 -8.91 12.05 -3.22
C ASN A 106 -8.77 10.56 -3.49
N GLU A 107 -8.14 10.18 -4.59
CA GLU A 107 -7.93 8.77 -4.93
C GLU A 107 -7.01 8.08 -3.93
N GLY A 108 -5.91 8.71 -3.54
CA GLY A 108 -5.00 8.18 -2.50
C GLY A 108 -5.71 8.01 -1.16
N TYR A 109 -6.46 9.02 -0.74
CA TYR A 109 -7.24 8.95 0.50
C TYR A 109 -8.27 7.81 0.45
N ALA A 110 -9.10 7.77 -0.58
CA ALA A 110 -10.10 6.72 -0.74
C ALA A 110 -9.48 5.32 -0.84
N GLY A 111 -8.30 5.21 -1.47
CA GLY A 111 -7.56 3.96 -1.58
C GLY A 111 -7.19 3.37 -0.23
N PHE A 112 -6.62 4.17 0.66
CA PHE A 112 -6.27 3.70 2.01
C PHE A 112 -7.50 3.30 2.82
N TYR A 113 -8.62 4.03 2.71
CA TYR A 113 -9.86 3.64 3.40
C TYR A 113 -10.49 2.37 2.84
N GLY A 114 -10.31 2.07 1.56
CA GLY A 114 -10.68 0.78 0.98
C GLY A 114 -9.92 -0.37 1.64
N ILE A 115 -8.61 -0.22 1.82
CA ILE A 115 -7.77 -1.21 2.53
C ILE A 115 -8.25 -1.39 3.98
N LEU A 116 -8.54 -0.31 4.70
CA LEU A 116 -9.03 -0.38 6.07
C LEU A 116 -10.33 -1.20 6.17
N SER A 117 -11.22 -1.06 5.19
CA SER A 117 -12.48 -1.83 5.16
C SER A 117 -12.23 -3.35 5.08
N ALA A 118 -11.33 -3.79 4.21
CA ALA A 118 -10.95 -5.21 4.10
C ALA A 118 -10.30 -5.71 5.39
N CYS A 119 -9.34 -4.96 5.93
CA CYS A 119 -8.63 -5.32 7.15
C CYS A 119 -9.56 -5.39 8.37
N ASN A 120 -10.45 -4.41 8.54
CA ASN A 120 -11.42 -4.41 9.64
C ASN A 120 -12.35 -5.60 9.58
N ALA A 121 -12.81 -5.99 8.39
CA ALA A 121 -13.61 -7.17 8.21
C ALA A 121 -12.82 -8.45 8.59
N ALA A 122 -11.57 -8.57 8.14
CA ALA A 122 -10.73 -9.72 8.49
C ALA A 122 -10.50 -9.83 10.01
N VAL A 123 -10.27 -8.72 10.71
CA VAL A 123 -10.09 -8.71 12.16
C VAL A 123 -11.41 -9.02 12.89
N HIS A 124 -12.53 -8.44 12.41
CA HIS A 124 -13.85 -8.59 13.03
C HIS A 124 -14.39 -10.04 12.98
N TYR A 125 -14.18 -10.72 11.85
CA TYR A 125 -14.73 -12.06 11.65
C TYR A 125 -13.81 -13.19 12.12
N ALA A 126 -12.67 -12.90 12.68
CA ALA A 126 -11.67 -13.89 13.10
C ALA A 126 -12.19 -14.91 14.12
N ASP A 127 -13.05 -14.48 15.03
CA ASP A 127 -13.67 -15.32 16.08
C ASP A 127 -14.77 -16.25 15.57
N LYS A 128 -15.21 -16.06 14.32
CA LYS A 128 -16.25 -16.87 13.68
C LYS A 128 -15.69 -18.00 12.82
N VAL A 129 -14.38 -18.08 12.69
CA VAL A 129 -13.73 -19.08 11.84
C VAL A 129 -13.68 -20.43 12.55
N GLU A 130 -14.25 -21.43 11.93
CA GLU A 130 -14.23 -22.81 12.42
C GLU A 130 -13.18 -23.64 11.67
N GLY A 131 -12.53 -24.57 12.37
CA GLY A 131 -11.62 -25.55 11.75
C GLY A 131 -10.17 -25.08 11.56
N LEU A 132 -9.81 -23.85 11.97
CA LEU A 132 -8.43 -23.40 12.10
C LEU A 132 -7.96 -23.47 13.55
N SER A 133 -6.65 -23.70 13.77
CA SER A 133 -6.06 -23.54 15.08
C SER A 133 -6.00 -22.07 15.50
N GLU A 134 -6.03 -21.79 16.80
CA GLU A 134 -5.85 -20.43 17.32
C GLU A 134 -4.56 -19.79 16.83
N THR A 135 -3.47 -20.55 16.73
CA THR A 135 -2.20 -20.06 16.19
C THR A 135 -2.37 -19.58 14.75
N ARG A 136 -3.03 -20.37 13.89
CA ARG A 136 -3.24 -19.98 12.48
C ARG A 136 -4.16 -18.79 12.35
N ILE A 137 -5.21 -18.71 13.17
CA ILE A 137 -6.09 -17.53 13.21
C ILE A 137 -5.27 -16.28 13.59
N ASN A 138 -4.46 -16.38 14.65
CA ASN A 138 -3.63 -15.27 15.10
C ASN A 138 -2.59 -14.83 14.06
N GLU A 139 -2.01 -15.75 13.28
CA GLU A 139 -1.15 -15.42 12.14
C GLU A 139 -1.91 -14.60 11.09
N LEU A 140 -3.08 -15.08 10.64
CA LEU A 140 -3.90 -14.42 9.63
C LEU A 140 -4.42 -13.05 10.11
N VAL A 141 -4.87 -12.93 11.35
CA VAL A 141 -5.25 -11.66 11.97
C VAL A 141 -4.07 -10.70 12.01
N SER A 142 -2.86 -11.23 12.28
CA SER A 142 -1.65 -10.40 12.32
C SER A 142 -1.30 -9.81 10.94
N GLU A 143 -1.53 -10.56 9.89
CA GLU A 143 -1.37 -10.06 8.52
C GLU A 143 -2.33 -8.89 8.25
N ALA A 144 -3.61 -9.07 8.56
CA ALA A 144 -4.61 -8.01 8.40
C ALA A 144 -4.32 -6.77 9.26
N ARG A 145 -3.90 -6.98 10.53
CA ARG A 145 -3.51 -5.89 11.44
C ARG A 145 -2.27 -5.14 10.95
N PHE A 146 -1.26 -5.84 10.45
CA PHE A 146 -0.09 -5.18 9.86
C PHE A 146 -0.47 -4.29 8.68
N ILE A 147 -1.30 -4.79 7.75
CA ILE A 147 -1.74 -4.02 6.58
C ILE A 147 -2.60 -2.83 7.03
N ARG A 148 -3.46 -3.01 8.05
CA ARG A 148 -4.24 -1.92 8.65
C ARG A 148 -3.34 -0.86 9.27
N ALA A 149 -2.36 -1.26 10.06
CA ALA A 149 -1.38 -0.35 10.64
C ALA A 149 -0.59 0.42 9.57
N HIS A 150 -0.19 -0.26 8.50
CA HIS A 150 0.48 0.38 7.37
C HIS A 150 -0.42 1.43 6.68
N ALA A 151 -1.69 1.11 6.44
CA ALA A 151 -2.63 2.06 5.86
C ALA A 151 -2.90 3.27 6.80
N LEU A 152 -3.13 3.00 8.09
CA LEU A 152 -3.35 4.04 9.11
C LEU A 152 -2.12 4.96 9.26
N TYR A 153 -0.91 4.39 9.22
CA TYR A 153 0.33 5.15 9.26
C TYR A 153 0.41 6.13 8.08
N ASN A 154 0.13 5.66 6.86
CA ASN A 154 0.12 6.53 5.69
C ASN A 154 -0.97 7.60 5.75
N ILE A 155 -2.15 7.27 6.26
CA ILE A 155 -3.24 8.25 6.43
C ILE A 155 -2.83 9.36 7.41
N VAL A 156 -2.32 8.99 8.57
CA VAL A 156 -2.01 9.98 9.61
C VAL A 156 -0.82 10.86 9.22
N GLU A 157 0.17 10.30 8.52
CA GLU A 157 1.34 11.05 8.06
C GLU A 157 1.01 12.04 6.92
N GLN A 158 0.06 11.69 6.05
CA GLN A 158 -0.27 12.53 4.91
C GLN A 158 -1.43 13.49 5.16
N TRP A 159 -2.41 13.10 5.97
CA TRP A 159 -3.63 13.89 6.20
C TRP A 159 -3.89 14.27 7.67
N GLY A 160 -3.04 13.83 8.59
CA GLY A 160 -3.25 14.02 10.02
C GLY A 160 -4.40 13.20 10.61
N GLY A 161 -4.90 13.57 11.77
CA GLY A 161 -6.06 12.92 12.38
C GLY A 161 -7.33 13.08 11.56
N LYS A 162 -7.97 11.96 11.24
CA LYS A 162 -9.16 11.85 10.39
C LYS A 162 -10.14 10.85 10.99
N TYR A 163 -11.13 10.41 10.21
CA TYR A 163 -12.00 9.31 10.60
C TYR A 163 -11.20 8.02 10.81
N LEU A 164 -11.38 7.36 11.95
CA LEU A 164 -10.67 6.13 12.32
C LEU A 164 -11.67 4.97 12.45
N PRO A 165 -12.02 4.27 11.34
CA PRO A 165 -12.87 3.10 11.39
C PRO A 165 -12.08 1.89 11.91
N LEU A 166 -12.64 1.17 12.89
CA LEU A 166 -12.07 -0.07 13.41
C LEU A 166 -12.99 -1.28 13.23
N GLU A 167 -14.23 -1.03 12.81
CA GLU A 167 -15.26 -2.03 12.56
C GLU A 167 -15.73 -1.97 11.11
N PRO A 168 -16.27 -3.08 10.57
CA PRO A 168 -16.94 -3.08 9.29
C PRO A 168 -18.10 -2.09 9.26
N MET A 169 -18.21 -1.30 8.21
CA MET A 169 -19.34 -0.38 8.05
C MET A 169 -20.55 -1.10 7.48
N ASN A 170 -21.59 -1.25 8.30
CA ASN A 170 -22.84 -1.91 7.93
C ASN A 170 -23.94 -0.95 7.46
N SER A 171 -23.70 0.37 7.56
CA SER A 171 -24.65 1.40 7.13
C SER A 171 -23.91 2.69 6.77
N PRO A 172 -24.48 3.52 5.86
CA PRO A 172 -23.90 4.83 5.56
C PRO A 172 -23.85 5.73 6.80
N ILE A 173 -22.73 6.40 7.01
CA ILE A 173 -22.53 7.37 8.08
C ILE A 173 -22.61 8.76 7.47
N SER A 174 -23.52 9.60 7.97
CA SER A 174 -23.72 10.97 7.47
C SER A 174 -22.70 11.98 8.00
N VAL A 175 -22.10 11.71 9.16
CA VAL A 175 -21.08 12.56 9.78
C VAL A 175 -19.94 11.68 10.28
N LEU A 176 -18.76 11.88 9.73
CA LEU A 176 -17.57 11.14 10.12
C LEU A 176 -16.82 11.92 11.22
N PRO A 177 -16.74 11.39 12.46
CA PRO A 177 -15.96 12.03 13.51
C PRO A 177 -14.47 11.97 13.19
N CYS A 178 -13.74 13.06 13.40
CA CYS A 178 -12.28 13.04 13.33
C CYS A 178 -11.72 12.55 14.67
N SER A 179 -10.80 11.59 14.57
CA SER A 179 -9.96 11.13 15.68
C SER A 179 -8.64 11.91 15.69
N SER A 180 -8.00 11.97 16.84
CA SER A 180 -6.71 12.64 16.97
C SER A 180 -5.57 11.80 16.35
N VAL A 181 -4.44 12.45 16.10
CA VAL A 181 -3.20 11.76 15.71
C VAL A 181 -2.81 10.70 16.75
N ASN A 182 -2.98 11.01 18.04
CA ASN A 182 -2.68 10.07 19.12
C ASN A 182 -3.56 8.82 19.07
N ASP A 183 -4.84 8.96 18.71
CA ASP A 183 -5.73 7.81 18.55
C ASP A 183 -5.28 6.90 17.40
N PHE A 184 -4.83 7.48 16.29
CA PHE A 184 -4.26 6.74 15.16
C PHE A 184 -3.02 5.96 15.59
N TYR A 185 -2.05 6.62 16.21
CA TYR A 185 -0.81 5.95 16.63
C TYR A 185 -1.05 4.89 17.70
N LYS A 186 -2.01 5.08 18.58
CA LYS A 186 -2.40 4.04 19.54
C LYS A 186 -2.81 2.76 18.82
N VAL A 187 -3.70 2.85 17.83
CA VAL A 187 -4.15 1.67 17.05
C VAL A 187 -3.02 1.09 16.22
N ILE A 188 -2.21 1.93 15.55
CA ILE A 188 -1.06 1.49 14.77
C ILE A 188 -0.11 0.65 15.62
N LEU A 189 0.25 1.14 16.80
CA LEU A 189 1.19 0.45 17.68
C LEU A 189 0.60 -0.84 18.29
N GLU A 190 -0.67 -0.82 18.69
CA GLU A 190 -1.37 -2.02 19.18
C GLU A 190 -1.45 -3.12 18.11
N ASP A 191 -1.75 -2.74 16.86
CA ASP A 191 -1.79 -3.67 15.74
C ASP A 191 -0.41 -4.26 15.44
N LEU A 192 0.63 -3.43 15.47
CA LEU A 192 2.00 -3.88 15.22
C LEU A 192 2.56 -4.72 16.37
N GLU A 193 2.24 -4.41 17.64
CA GLU A 193 2.61 -5.24 18.78
C GLU A 193 1.99 -6.63 18.68
N PHE A 194 0.72 -6.72 18.25
CA PHE A 194 0.09 -8.00 17.98
C PHE A 194 0.76 -8.75 16.82
N ALA A 195 1.09 -8.03 15.73
CA ALA A 195 1.75 -8.60 14.57
C ALA A 195 3.17 -9.11 14.91
N MET A 196 3.97 -8.34 15.64
CA MET A 196 5.31 -8.77 16.09
C MET A 196 5.28 -10.06 16.90
N LYS A 197 4.22 -10.27 17.69
CA LYS A 197 4.07 -11.45 18.53
C LYS A 197 3.68 -12.70 17.72
N ASN A 198 2.77 -12.57 16.76
CA ASN A 198 2.06 -13.69 16.16
C ASN A 198 2.47 -13.98 14.72
N LEU A 199 3.06 -13.03 13.98
CA LEU A 199 3.53 -13.31 12.63
C LEU A 199 4.65 -14.36 12.61
N PRO A 200 4.66 -15.22 11.60
CA PRO A 200 5.76 -16.16 11.40
C PRO A 200 7.05 -15.42 11.01
N ILE A 201 8.18 -16.08 11.24
CA ILE A 201 9.50 -15.58 10.82
C ILE A 201 9.61 -15.56 9.28
N THR A 202 9.14 -16.64 8.67
CA THR A 202 9.13 -16.81 7.21
C THR A 202 7.74 -17.15 6.73
N GLN A 203 7.41 -16.78 5.50
CA GLN A 203 6.16 -17.11 4.83
C GLN A 203 6.42 -18.03 3.63
N GLU A 204 5.51 -18.98 3.42
CA GLU A 204 5.56 -19.85 2.25
C GLU A 204 5.29 -19.07 0.97
N VAL A 205 4.31 -18.19 1.02
CA VAL A 205 3.94 -17.32 -0.10
C VAL A 205 4.72 -16.02 -0.01
N LYS A 206 5.55 -15.75 -0.99
CA LYS A 206 6.31 -14.50 -1.07
C LYS A 206 5.35 -13.32 -1.21
N GLY A 207 5.63 -12.26 -0.48
CA GLY A 207 4.75 -11.07 -0.42
C GLY A 207 3.85 -11.04 0.80
N HIS A 208 3.62 -12.16 1.47
CA HIS A 208 2.98 -12.15 2.79
C HIS A 208 3.93 -11.57 3.84
N VAL A 209 3.36 -10.80 4.75
CA VAL A 209 4.13 -10.09 5.76
C VAL A 209 4.77 -11.04 6.77
N THR A 210 6.01 -10.73 7.15
CA THR A 210 6.77 -11.47 8.16
C THR A 210 6.93 -10.68 9.45
N ARG A 211 7.38 -11.34 10.50
CA ARG A 211 7.70 -10.71 11.78
C ARG A 211 8.71 -9.58 11.64
N ALA A 212 9.70 -9.74 10.78
CA ALA A 212 10.72 -8.70 10.52
C ALA A 212 10.10 -7.41 10.00
N ALA A 213 9.13 -7.49 9.08
CA ALA A 213 8.42 -6.32 8.58
C ALA A 213 7.64 -5.59 9.68
N ALA A 214 7.01 -6.35 10.60
CA ALA A 214 6.28 -5.75 11.72
C ALA A 214 7.19 -4.99 12.67
N TYR A 215 8.35 -5.55 13.03
CA TYR A 215 9.35 -4.85 13.85
C TYR A 215 9.86 -3.58 13.20
N HIS A 216 10.12 -3.62 11.90
CA HIS A 216 10.57 -2.43 11.15
C HIS A 216 9.51 -1.33 11.16
N LEU A 217 8.26 -1.66 10.82
CA LEU A 217 7.19 -0.66 10.79
C LEU A 217 6.89 -0.12 12.19
N TYR A 218 6.98 -0.97 13.24
CA TYR A 218 6.84 -0.53 14.62
C TYR A 218 7.94 0.46 15.03
N ALA A 219 9.20 0.15 14.70
CA ALA A 219 10.30 1.06 14.98
C ALA A 219 10.11 2.41 14.28
N LYS A 220 9.70 2.39 13.01
CA LYS A 220 9.39 3.59 12.22
C LYS A 220 8.24 4.37 12.83
N ALA A 221 7.12 3.72 13.15
CA ALA A 221 5.95 4.37 13.75
C ALA A 221 6.26 5.00 15.11
N CYS A 222 6.99 4.30 15.98
CA CYS A 222 7.42 4.85 17.27
C CYS A 222 8.34 6.07 17.10
N LEU A 223 9.30 5.99 16.16
CA LEU A 223 10.21 7.09 15.88
C LEU A 223 9.44 8.33 15.40
N THR A 224 8.56 8.16 14.41
CA THR A 224 7.78 9.27 13.85
C THR A 224 6.84 9.86 14.91
N PHE A 225 6.14 9.00 15.66
CA PHE A 225 5.22 9.48 16.70
C PHE A 225 5.92 10.28 17.80
N SER A 226 7.12 9.88 18.19
CA SER A 226 7.88 10.56 19.24
C SER A 226 8.23 12.01 18.90
N THR A 227 8.31 12.34 17.62
CA THR A 227 8.71 13.66 17.11
C THR A 227 7.67 14.27 16.16
N TYR A 228 6.45 13.76 16.18
CA TYR A 228 5.41 14.16 15.24
C TYR A 228 5.12 15.66 15.37
N THR A 229 5.12 16.33 14.24
CA THR A 229 4.68 17.72 14.09
C THR A 229 3.87 17.81 12.81
N ASP A 230 2.68 18.39 12.87
CA ASP A 230 1.90 18.63 11.67
C ASP A 230 2.47 19.80 10.84
N GLY A 231 1.96 19.96 9.61
CA GLY A 231 2.40 21.05 8.73
C GLY A 231 2.14 22.47 9.24
N LEU A 232 1.43 22.61 10.35
CA LEU A 232 1.16 23.89 11.02
C LEU A 232 2.06 24.10 12.24
N GLY A 233 2.95 23.14 12.53
CA GLY A 233 3.84 23.18 13.69
C GLY A 233 3.20 22.69 15.00
N ASN A 234 1.97 22.12 14.94
CA ASN A 234 1.40 21.48 16.13
C ASN A 234 2.03 20.11 16.33
N THR A 235 2.47 19.86 17.56
CA THR A 235 3.01 18.55 17.96
C THR A 235 1.90 17.67 18.51
N THR A 236 2.16 16.35 18.58
CA THR A 236 1.39 15.50 19.47
C THR A 236 1.51 16.05 20.89
N ALA A 237 0.46 15.92 21.68
CA ALA A 237 0.48 16.37 23.08
C ALA A 237 1.34 15.43 23.98
N LEU A 238 2.40 14.83 23.42
CA LEU A 238 3.33 13.99 24.17
C LEU A 238 4.21 14.86 25.06
N THR A 239 4.37 14.44 26.29
CA THR A 239 5.41 14.97 27.18
C THR A 239 6.79 14.49 26.73
N ASP A 240 7.86 15.17 27.13
CA ASP A 240 9.25 14.77 26.88
C ASP A 240 9.50 13.32 27.33
N SER A 241 8.90 12.90 28.45
CA SER A 241 9.02 11.55 28.97
C SER A 241 8.34 10.51 28.07
N GLU A 242 7.17 10.83 27.54
CA GLU A 242 6.47 9.96 26.59
C GLU A 242 7.21 9.87 25.27
N SER A 243 7.66 11.00 24.72
CA SER A 243 8.48 11.04 23.50
C SER A 243 9.73 10.17 23.68
N LYS A 244 10.43 10.28 24.80
CA LYS A 244 11.59 9.45 25.11
C LYS A 244 11.23 7.97 25.16
N THR A 245 10.08 7.63 25.75
CA THR A 245 9.60 6.23 25.82
C THR A 245 9.39 5.65 24.41
N TYR A 246 8.82 6.41 23.47
CA TYR A 246 8.65 5.95 22.10
C TYR A 246 9.98 5.86 21.34
N LEU A 247 10.93 6.74 21.58
CA LEU A 247 12.30 6.60 21.04
C LEU A 247 12.98 5.33 21.55
N GLU A 248 12.84 5.01 22.82
CA GLU A 248 13.38 3.78 23.40
C GLU A 248 12.71 2.53 22.80
N LYS A 249 11.39 2.55 22.59
CA LYS A 249 10.66 1.48 21.88
C LYS A 249 11.14 1.31 20.45
N ALA A 250 11.31 2.42 19.72
CA ALA A 250 11.84 2.41 18.35
C ALA A 250 13.20 1.76 18.30
N LYS A 251 14.11 2.21 19.18
CA LYS A 251 15.46 1.65 19.29
C LYS A 251 15.43 0.16 19.61
N ALA A 252 14.64 -0.27 20.60
CA ALA A 252 14.54 -1.67 20.98
C ALA A 252 14.07 -2.57 19.84
N ALA A 253 13.10 -2.11 19.04
CA ALA A 253 12.62 -2.85 17.87
C ALA A 253 13.68 -2.93 16.76
N ALA A 254 14.40 -1.86 16.51
CA ALA A 254 15.51 -1.85 15.55
C ALA A 254 16.68 -2.73 16.00
N ASP A 255 17.05 -2.64 17.29
CA ASP A 255 18.09 -3.50 17.88
C ASP A 255 17.72 -4.99 17.75
N TYR A 256 16.44 -5.33 17.99
CA TYR A 256 15.98 -6.70 17.83
C TYR A 256 16.17 -7.21 16.39
N LEU A 257 15.82 -6.41 15.38
CA LEU A 257 16.02 -6.76 13.97
C LEU A 257 17.50 -6.99 13.66
N ILE A 258 18.37 -6.07 14.07
CA ILE A 258 19.81 -6.13 13.79
C ILE A 258 20.43 -7.36 14.45
N GLN A 259 20.12 -7.61 15.73
CA GLN A 259 20.69 -8.71 16.49
C GLN A 259 20.17 -10.09 16.05
N ASN A 260 18.97 -10.14 15.47
CA ASN A 260 18.33 -11.39 15.04
C ASN A 260 18.24 -11.52 13.52
N ALA A 261 18.94 -10.70 12.75
CA ALA A 261 18.82 -10.64 11.29
C ALA A 261 18.97 -12.03 10.64
N ALA A 262 19.99 -12.79 11.00
CA ALA A 262 20.21 -14.13 10.46
C ALA A 262 19.06 -15.12 10.77
N SER A 263 18.50 -15.09 11.97
CA SER A 263 17.37 -15.96 12.36
C SER A 263 16.05 -15.52 11.73
N LEU A 264 15.94 -14.24 11.39
CA LEU A 264 14.79 -13.67 10.69
C LEU A 264 14.87 -13.81 9.17
N GLY A 265 16.00 -14.32 8.65
CA GLY A 265 16.22 -14.49 7.21
C GLY A 265 16.34 -13.16 6.48
N VAL A 266 16.88 -12.13 7.13
CA VAL A 266 17.06 -10.79 6.56
C VAL A 266 18.52 -10.36 6.66
N LYS A 267 18.97 -9.57 5.68
CA LYS A 267 20.34 -9.01 5.68
C LYS A 267 20.38 -7.73 4.85
N LEU A 268 21.48 -7.00 4.95
CA LEU A 268 21.85 -5.95 4.01
C LEU A 268 22.74 -6.54 2.92
N TYR A 269 22.56 -6.12 1.68
CA TYR A 269 23.47 -6.46 0.58
C TYR A 269 24.68 -5.52 0.58
N ASP A 270 25.84 -6.05 0.19
CA ASP A 270 27.05 -5.25 0.03
C ASP A 270 26.97 -4.37 -1.22
N ASP A 271 26.18 -4.78 -2.21
CA ASP A 271 25.94 -4.05 -3.45
C ASP A 271 24.50 -3.58 -3.54
N VAL A 272 24.33 -2.29 -3.68
CA VAL A 272 23.01 -1.66 -3.80
C VAL A 272 22.25 -2.07 -5.06
N GLU A 273 22.95 -2.43 -6.16
CA GLU A 273 22.30 -2.94 -7.36
C GLU A 273 21.61 -4.27 -7.10
N ALA A 274 22.15 -5.10 -6.20
CA ALA A 274 21.56 -6.40 -5.86
C ALA A 274 20.17 -6.30 -5.22
N VAL A 275 19.87 -5.18 -4.56
CA VAL A 275 18.53 -4.92 -3.95
C VAL A 275 17.46 -4.82 -5.03
N PHE A 276 17.80 -4.28 -6.19
CA PHE A 276 16.87 -3.99 -7.29
C PHE A 276 17.07 -4.89 -8.52
N ASP A 277 17.90 -5.93 -8.40
CA ASP A 277 18.08 -6.92 -9.46
C ASP A 277 16.78 -7.71 -9.67
N GLU A 278 16.25 -7.67 -10.90
CA GLU A 278 15.02 -8.37 -11.27
C GLU A 278 15.11 -9.90 -11.08
N ASN A 279 16.31 -10.48 -11.16
CA ASN A 279 16.54 -11.89 -10.93
C ASN A 279 16.49 -12.25 -9.43
N ASN A 280 16.65 -11.26 -8.56
CA ASN A 280 16.62 -11.43 -7.11
C ASN A 280 15.26 -11.12 -6.46
N ASN A 281 14.29 -10.68 -7.21
CA ASN A 281 12.97 -10.24 -6.70
C ASN A 281 12.30 -11.25 -5.76
N LYS A 282 12.41 -12.55 -6.07
CA LYS A 282 11.78 -13.60 -5.27
C LYS A 282 12.55 -13.95 -3.99
N ASN A 283 13.83 -13.66 -3.94
CA ASN A 283 14.73 -14.07 -2.87
C ASN A 283 15.43 -12.88 -2.20
N ASN A 284 14.89 -11.67 -2.38
CA ASN A 284 15.45 -10.46 -1.81
C ASN A 284 15.34 -10.49 -0.28
N GLU A 285 16.50 -10.67 0.38
CA GLU A 285 16.60 -10.75 1.84
C GLU A 285 16.71 -9.38 2.51
N GLU A 286 16.97 -8.31 1.74
CA GLU A 286 16.96 -6.93 2.26
C GLU A 286 15.55 -6.34 2.27
N ALA A 287 14.69 -6.76 1.35
CA ALA A 287 13.31 -6.31 1.28
C ALA A 287 12.45 -7.00 2.35
N LEU A 288 12.06 -6.27 3.37
CA LEU A 288 11.28 -6.78 4.51
C LEU A 288 9.82 -7.01 4.17
N PHE A 289 9.25 -6.22 3.28
CA PHE A 289 7.89 -6.36 2.77
C PHE A 289 7.85 -6.00 1.29
N ILE A 290 7.28 -6.88 0.47
CA ILE A 290 7.25 -6.74 -0.98
C ILE A 290 5.80 -6.75 -1.46
N VAL A 291 5.42 -5.72 -2.18
CA VAL A 291 4.15 -5.70 -2.91
C VAL A 291 4.33 -6.47 -4.21
N CYS A 292 3.71 -7.64 -4.30
CA CYS A 292 3.86 -8.54 -5.42
C CYS A 292 2.88 -8.21 -6.56
N HIS A 293 3.42 -8.10 -7.78
CA HIS A 293 2.64 -7.95 -9.00
C HIS A 293 2.74 -9.21 -9.85
N SER A 294 1.73 -9.48 -10.67
CA SER A 294 1.71 -10.62 -11.58
C SER A 294 1.73 -10.18 -13.04
N THR A 295 2.42 -10.92 -13.88
CA THR A 295 2.33 -10.78 -15.33
C THR A 295 1.06 -11.43 -15.91
N ILE A 296 0.36 -12.23 -15.10
CA ILE A 296 -0.89 -12.88 -15.50
C ILE A 296 -2.03 -11.87 -15.37
N THR A 297 -2.66 -11.53 -16.48
CA THR A 297 -3.73 -10.51 -16.55
C THR A 297 -4.90 -10.79 -15.61
N ALA A 298 -5.23 -12.06 -15.37
CA ALA A 298 -6.29 -12.46 -14.44
C ALA A 298 -6.01 -12.05 -12.99
N TYR A 299 -4.73 -11.97 -12.60
CA TYR A 299 -4.29 -11.54 -11.27
C TYR A 299 -3.90 -10.07 -11.22
N ASN A 300 -3.99 -9.39 -12.35
CA ASN A 300 -3.75 -7.97 -12.47
C ASN A 300 -4.92 -7.33 -13.24
N PRO A 301 -6.09 -7.17 -12.60
CA PRO A 301 -7.36 -6.84 -13.27
C PRO A 301 -7.36 -5.49 -13.98
N ARG A 302 -6.34 -4.68 -13.77
CA ARG A 302 -6.21 -3.38 -14.41
C ARG A 302 -5.07 -3.31 -15.44
N GLY A 303 -4.60 -4.47 -15.90
CA GLY A 303 -3.60 -4.58 -16.96
C GLY A 303 -2.17 -4.46 -16.44
N ASN A 304 -1.21 -4.44 -17.37
CA ASN A 304 0.23 -4.41 -17.07
C ASN A 304 0.72 -3.03 -16.57
N TYR A 305 -0.01 -2.44 -15.63
CA TYR A 305 0.32 -1.11 -15.12
C TYR A 305 1.30 -1.11 -13.94
N PHE A 306 1.72 -2.26 -13.47
CA PHE A 306 2.69 -2.39 -12.38
C PHE A 306 4.00 -1.64 -12.64
N ASN A 307 4.28 -1.26 -13.88
CA ASN A 307 5.43 -0.46 -14.25
C ASN A 307 5.18 1.05 -14.20
N ARG A 308 4.01 1.53 -13.78
CA ARG A 308 3.74 2.98 -13.78
C ARG A 308 4.56 3.74 -12.75
N VAL A 309 4.82 3.17 -11.59
CA VAL A 309 5.73 3.76 -10.59
C VAL A 309 7.12 4.00 -11.19
N TRP A 310 7.61 3.07 -11.99
CA TRP A 310 8.83 3.22 -12.78
C TRP A 310 8.79 4.36 -13.78
N LYS A 311 7.63 4.56 -14.38
CA LYS A 311 7.44 5.56 -15.42
C LYS A 311 7.59 6.98 -14.90
N HIS A 312 7.44 7.19 -13.61
CA HIS A 312 7.53 8.50 -12.99
C HIS A 312 8.92 8.87 -12.55
N SER A 313 9.75 7.89 -12.26
CA SER A 313 11.15 8.10 -11.87
C SER A 313 12.11 8.16 -13.04
N GLU A 314 11.64 7.93 -14.26
CA GLU A 314 12.47 8.03 -15.44
C GLU A 314 12.54 9.47 -15.94
N ALA A 315 13.71 10.05 -15.89
CA ALA A 315 13.99 11.42 -16.25
C ALA A 315 13.80 11.76 -17.75
N TYR A 316 13.05 10.96 -18.52
CA TYR A 316 12.96 11.24 -19.94
C TYR A 316 11.62 10.87 -20.58
N ASN A 317 10.92 11.88 -21.07
CA ASN A 317 9.76 11.70 -21.93
C ASN A 317 10.21 11.47 -23.37
N ASN A 318 10.20 10.23 -23.83
CA ASN A 318 10.60 9.94 -25.19
C ASN A 318 9.45 9.97 -26.20
N ASN A 319 8.47 10.79 -26.00
CA ASN A 319 7.21 10.74 -26.75
C ASN A 319 7.38 10.96 -28.26
N THR A 320 8.48 11.52 -28.73
CA THR A 320 8.58 11.95 -30.14
C THR A 320 9.86 11.55 -30.85
N SER A 321 10.91 11.20 -30.16
CA SER A 321 12.24 11.16 -30.79
C SER A 321 12.87 9.77 -30.89
N GLY A 322 12.21 8.73 -30.42
CA GLY A 322 12.81 7.40 -30.44
C GLY A 322 14.08 7.29 -29.58
N ILE A 323 14.20 8.14 -28.56
CA ILE A 323 15.25 8.03 -27.54
C ILE A 323 14.81 7.01 -26.50
N TYR A 324 15.68 6.09 -26.16
CA TYR A 324 15.43 5.07 -25.15
C TYR A 324 16.54 5.08 -24.14
N LEU A 325 16.17 4.89 -22.87
CA LEU A 325 17.16 4.64 -21.84
C LEU A 325 17.96 3.39 -22.18
N SER A 326 19.25 3.43 -21.93
CA SER A 326 20.07 2.21 -21.99
C SER A 326 19.42 1.14 -21.10
N GLY A 327 19.10 0.00 -21.68
CA GLY A 327 18.39 -1.04 -20.96
C GLY A 327 16.88 -1.05 -21.10
N MET A 328 16.26 -0.06 -21.77
CA MET A 328 14.84 -0.13 -22.10
C MET A 328 14.62 -0.71 -23.49
N THR A 329 13.71 -1.65 -23.62
CA THR A 329 13.33 -2.09 -24.93
C THR A 329 12.11 -1.39 -25.41
N PRO A 330 12.17 -0.80 -26.50
CA PRO A 330 11.12 -0.96 -27.47
C PRO A 330 11.03 -2.44 -27.85
N SER A 331 9.83 -2.92 -28.02
CA SER A 331 9.55 -4.27 -28.52
C SER A 331 10.25 -4.61 -29.86
N TYR A 332 11.02 -3.73 -30.42
CA TYR A 332 11.71 -3.83 -31.72
C TYR A 332 13.20 -3.47 -31.68
N ALA A 333 13.76 -3.05 -30.57
CA ALA A 333 15.20 -2.81 -30.49
C ALA A 333 15.90 -4.11 -30.13
N THR A 334 16.33 -4.82 -31.13
CA THR A 334 17.11 -6.03 -30.93
C THR A 334 18.60 -5.75 -30.89
N ASN A 335 19.05 -4.71 -31.54
CA ASN A 335 20.46 -4.32 -31.58
C ASN A 335 20.59 -2.92 -32.20
N ILE A 336 21.23 -1.99 -31.51
CA ILE A 336 21.52 -0.68 -32.04
C ILE A 336 23.04 -0.55 -32.16
N ASN A 337 23.55 -0.57 -33.38
CA ASN A 337 24.99 -0.45 -33.68
C ASN A 337 25.89 -1.45 -32.92
N GLY A 338 25.44 -2.70 -32.77
CA GLY A 338 26.22 -3.73 -32.11
C GLY A 338 26.07 -3.75 -30.58
N TYR A 339 25.24 -2.89 -30.00
CA TYR A 339 24.90 -2.91 -28.57
C TYR A 339 23.58 -3.63 -28.34
N GLU A 340 23.57 -4.65 -27.51
CA GLU A 340 22.34 -5.23 -27.00
C GLU A 340 21.67 -4.22 -26.06
N VAL A 341 20.45 -3.85 -26.40
CA VAL A 341 19.62 -2.97 -25.55
C VAL A 341 18.68 -3.86 -24.77
N PRO A 342 18.83 -3.95 -23.46
CA PRO A 342 17.93 -4.76 -22.64
C PRO A 342 16.47 -4.30 -22.77
N LYS A 343 15.55 -5.24 -22.61
CA LYS A 343 14.10 -5.05 -22.77
C LYS A 343 13.48 -4.41 -21.54
N LEU A 344 13.47 -3.11 -21.43
CA LEU A 344 12.78 -2.39 -20.37
C LEU A 344 11.56 -1.64 -20.89
N ALA A 345 10.58 -1.42 -20.04
CA ALA A 345 9.37 -0.71 -20.40
C ALA A 345 9.65 0.80 -20.62
N LYS A 346 8.93 1.39 -21.58
CA LYS A 346 8.95 2.82 -21.81
C LYS A 346 8.32 3.57 -20.63
N GLY A 347 9.02 4.53 -20.05
CA GLY A 347 8.52 5.40 -18.99
C GLY A 347 7.63 6.54 -19.49
N ASN A 348 6.76 7.03 -18.64
CA ASN A 348 6.11 8.33 -18.77
C ASN A 348 6.71 9.23 -17.70
N CYS A 349 7.56 10.14 -18.06
CA CYS A 349 8.23 10.99 -17.08
C CYS A 349 7.28 12.10 -16.61
N TYR A 350 6.87 12.07 -15.36
CA TYR A 350 6.12 13.14 -14.71
C TYR A 350 6.98 13.95 -13.76
N MET A 351 7.95 13.33 -13.14
CA MET A 351 8.94 13.99 -12.29
C MET A 351 10.33 13.44 -12.59
N GLU A 352 11.32 14.25 -12.35
CA GLU A 352 12.72 13.91 -12.51
C GLU A 352 13.52 14.28 -11.25
N PRO A 353 14.67 13.66 -11.02
CA PRO A 353 15.55 14.07 -9.94
C PRO A 353 15.92 15.54 -10.09
N SER A 354 15.82 16.30 -9.00
CA SER A 354 16.29 17.68 -9.00
C SER A 354 17.82 17.71 -9.09
N LYS A 355 18.34 18.85 -9.56
CA LYS A 355 19.80 19.05 -9.52
C LYS A 355 20.34 18.92 -8.09
N TYR A 356 19.58 19.36 -7.10
CA TYR A 356 19.96 19.22 -5.69
C TYR A 356 20.15 17.75 -5.31
N MET A 357 19.20 16.86 -5.68
CA MET A 357 19.32 15.43 -5.43
C MET A 357 20.59 14.85 -6.07
N LEU A 358 20.85 15.17 -7.34
CA LEU A 358 22.02 14.65 -8.05
C LEU A 358 23.33 15.14 -7.44
N ASP A 359 23.37 16.38 -6.97
CA ASP A 359 24.57 16.98 -6.32
C ASP A 359 24.84 16.39 -4.90
N LEU A 360 23.86 15.71 -4.27
CA LEU A 360 24.06 15.05 -2.98
C LEU A 360 24.96 13.81 -3.06
N TYR A 361 25.07 13.20 -4.23
CA TYR A 361 25.88 12.00 -4.39
C TYR A 361 27.34 12.36 -4.58
N GLY A 362 28.18 11.93 -3.64
CA GLY A 362 29.62 12.05 -3.76
C GLY A 362 30.24 10.99 -4.69
N GLU A 363 31.48 11.24 -5.15
CA GLU A 363 32.20 10.33 -6.06
C GLU A 363 32.32 8.87 -5.55
N LYS A 364 32.24 8.66 -4.25
CA LYS A 364 32.32 7.34 -3.61
C LYS A 364 30.96 6.69 -3.38
N ASP A 365 29.89 7.38 -3.71
CA ASP A 365 28.54 6.87 -3.51
C ASP A 365 28.11 6.02 -4.71
N GLY A 366 28.14 4.70 -4.54
CA GLY A 366 27.75 3.76 -5.58
C GLY A 366 26.28 3.85 -6.02
N ARG A 367 25.42 4.47 -5.19
CA ARG A 367 23.97 4.60 -5.47
C ARG A 367 23.71 5.45 -6.70
N TYR A 368 24.51 6.50 -6.95
CA TYR A 368 24.35 7.30 -8.17
C TYR A 368 24.40 6.42 -9.42
N LYS A 369 25.44 5.58 -9.49
CA LYS A 369 25.67 4.71 -10.65
C LYS A 369 24.61 3.62 -10.80
N ALA A 370 24.11 3.14 -9.67
CA ALA A 370 23.06 2.12 -9.61
C ALA A 370 21.67 2.65 -10.03
N PHE A 371 21.32 3.86 -9.61
CA PHE A 371 19.97 4.39 -9.73
C PHE A 371 19.77 5.33 -10.91
N PHE A 372 20.81 6.05 -11.34
CA PHE A 372 20.70 7.05 -12.40
C PHE A 372 21.39 6.60 -13.67
N LYS A 373 20.71 6.83 -14.78
CA LYS A 373 21.23 6.54 -16.12
C LYS A 373 21.59 7.87 -16.79
N ASP A 374 22.85 8.07 -17.02
CA ASP A 374 23.43 9.24 -17.70
C ASP A 374 23.66 9.01 -19.20
N THR A 375 23.42 7.78 -19.67
CA THR A 375 23.65 7.38 -21.06
C THR A 375 22.38 6.88 -21.73
N TYR A 376 22.05 7.51 -22.85
CA TYR A 376 20.87 7.22 -23.64
C TYR A 376 21.26 6.85 -25.08
N TYR A 377 20.43 6.05 -25.73
CA TYR A 377 20.62 5.68 -27.13
C TYR A 377 19.44 6.12 -27.98
N VAL A 378 19.72 6.74 -29.13
CA VAL A 378 18.67 7.08 -30.10
C VAL A 378 18.20 5.80 -30.80
N ASN A 379 16.91 5.58 -30.81
CA ASN A 379 16.30 4.46 -31.52
C ASN A 379 16.12 4.77 -33.01
N ASN A 380 17.22 4.97 -33.70
CA ASN A 380 17.23 5.12 -35.14
C ASN A 380 18.29 4.19 -35.70
N ALA A 381 17.87 3.19 -36.45
CA ALA A 381 18.76 2.18 -37.03
C ALA A 381 19.84 2.76 -37.96
N THR A 382 19.59 3.95 -38.50
CA THR A 382 20.53 4.67 -39.40
C THR A 382 21.44 5.65 -38.66
N ASN A 383 21.03 6.16 -37.50
CA ASN A 383 21.75 7.21 -36.80
C ASN A 383 21.70 7.01 -35.27
N SER A 384 21.91 5.80 -34.79
CA SER A 384 21.98 5.59 -33.35
C SER A 384 23.29 6.11 -32.81
N THR A 385 23.19 7.14 -31.99
CA THR A 385 24.33 7.72 -31.28
C THR A 385 24.13 7.56 -29.78
N LYS A 386 25.21 7.42 -29.07
CA LYS A 386 25.21 7.49 -27.63
C LYS A 386 25.04 8.96 -27.23
N ASN A 387 23.98 9.27 -26.51
CA ASN A 387 23.76 10.58 -25.89
C ASN A 387 24.28 10.51 -24.46
N GLY A 388 25.31 11.26 -24.17
CA GLY A 388 25.89 11.44 -22.85
C GLY A 388 25.36 12.70 -22.20
#